data_b228360c4d51b34c0a67b927b36bd22b
#
_entry.id   b228360c4d51b34c0a67b927b36bd22b
#
_cell.length_a   1.000
_cell.length_b   1.000
_cell.length_c   1.000
_cell.angle_alpha   90.00
_cell.angle_beta   90.00
_cell.angle_gamma   90.00
#
_symmetry.space_group_name_H-M   'P 1'
#
loop_
_entity.id
_entity.type
_entity.pdbx_description
1 polymer ?
#
loop_
_entity_poly.entity_id
_entity_poly.type
_entity_poly.pdbx_seq_one_letter_code
_entity_poly.pdbx_strand_id
1 'polypeptide(L)' 'MKKVLIVEDQRMPRENMERILLDSGKYKLCASVNGADVALAVCRREKIDLILM' A
#
# COMPACT_ATOMS: atom_id res chain seq x y z
N MET A 1 14.78 1.42 -0.03
CA MET A 1 13.67 1.13 -0.98
C MET A 1 12.56 2.13 -0.79
N LYS A 2 11.85 2.44 -1.84
CA LYS A 2 10.70 3.33 -1.72
C LYS A 2 9.56 2.65 -0.98
N LYS A 3 8.89 3.40 -0.12
CA LYS A 3 7.80 2.90 0.70
C LYS A 3 6.47 3.10 0.00
N VAL A 4 5.69 2.03 -0.08
CA VAL A 4 4.43 2.02 -0.82
C VAL A 4 3.27 1.73 0.12
N LEU A 5 2.19 2.46 -0.09
CA LEU A 5 0.91 2.24 0.58
C LEU A 5 -0.10 1.80 -0.48
N ILE A 6 -0.79 0.70 -0.23
CA ILE A 6 -1.86 0.22 -1.10
C ILE A 6 -3.20 0.58 -0.47
N VAL A 7 -4.08 1.19 -1.26
CA VAL A 7 -5.44 1.53 -0.84
C VAL A 7 -6.41 0.92 -1.84
N GLU A 8 -7.15 -0.09 -1.41
CA GLU A 8 -8.12 -0.78 -2.26
C GLU A 8 -9.20 -1.39 -1.38
N ASP A 9 -10.47 -1.07 -1.65
CA ASP A 9 -11.57 -1.51 -0.81
C ASP A 9 -11.91 -3.00 -1.01
N GLN A 10 -11.65 -3.57 -2.17
CA GLN A 10 -11.94 -4.97 -2.43
C GLN A 10 -10.72 -5.84 -2.12
N ARG A 11 -10.97 -6.94 -1.40
CA ARG A 11 -9.89 -7.78 -0.89
C ARG A 11 -9.07 -8.44 -2.00
N MET A 12 -9.73 -9.00 -3.01
CA MET A 12 -9.01 -9.74 -4.06
C MET A 12 -8.07 -8.86 -4.88
N PRO A 13 -8.53 -7.71 -5.41
CA PRO A 13 -7.60 -6.80 -6.08
C PRO A 13 -6.51 -6.29 -5.16
N ARG A 14 -6.83 -6.05 -3.88
CA ARG A 14 -5.83 -5.59 -2.92
C ARG A 14 -4.74 -6.62 -2.73
N GLU A 15 -5.11 -7.89 -2.56
CA GLU A 15 -4.13 -8.97 -2.40
C GLU A 15 -3.29 -9.18 -3.65
N ASN A 16 -3.87 -9.00 -4.83
CA ASN A 16 -3.13 -9.08 -6.08
C ASN A 16 -2.08 -7.97 -6.16
N MET A 17 -2.43 -6.76 -5.77
CA MET A 17 -1.50 -5.64 -5.74
C MET A 17 -0.36 -5.90 -4.76
N GLU A 18 -0.67 -6.46 -3.60
CA GLU A 18 0.34 -6.83 -2.61
C GLU A 18 1.33 -7.83 -3.18
N ARG A 19 0.83 -8.86 -3.85
CA ARG A 19 1.68 -9.91 -4.42
C ARG A 19 2.60 -9.35 -5.50
N ILE A 20 2.04 -8.57 -6.42
CA ILE A 20 2.83 -7.97 -7.51
C ILE A 20 3.93 -7.08 -6.94
N LEU A 21 3.59 -6.28 -5.95
CA LEU A 21 4.55 -5.37 -5.34
C LEU A 21 5.68 -6.13 -4.65
N LEU A 22 5.36 -7.15 -3.87
CA LEU A 22 6.35 -7.95 -3.15
C LEU A 22 7.22 -8.73 -4.10
N ASP A 23 6.64 -9.28 -5.17
CA ASP A 23 7.39 -10.07 -6.14
C ASP A 23 8.38 -9.22 -6.92
N SER A 24 8.13 -7.93 -7.06
CA SER A 24 9.04 -7.04 -7.81
C SER A 24 10.39 -6.88 -7.12
N GLY A 25 10.42 -6.97 -5.79
CA GLY A 25 11.64 -6.80 -5.00
C GLY A 25 12.19 -5.38 -4.98
N LYS A 26 11.46 -4.41 -5.54
CA LYS A 26 11.93 -3.04 -5.68
C LYS A 26 11.33 -2.07 -4.66
N TYR A 27 10.28 -2.48 -3.97
CA TYR A 27 9.53 -1.60 -3.10
C TYR A 27 9.32 -2.24 -1.74
N LYS A 28 9.13 -1.40 -0.73
CA LYS A 28 8.75 -1.84 0.59
C LYS A 28 7.27 -1.55 0.81
N LEU A 29 6.49 -2.60 1.07
CA LEU A 29 5.08 -2.42 1.40
C LEU A 29 4.96 -1.98 2.86
N CYS A 30 4.55 -0.74 3.08
CA CYS A 30 4.35 -0.22 4.44
C CYS A 30 3.02 -0.65 5.01
N ALA A 31 1.98 -0.58 4.19
CA ALA A 31 0.63 -0.97 4.61
C ALA A 31 -0.24 -1.23 3.39
N SER A 32 -1.26 -2.04 3.59
CA SER A 32 -2.28 -2.32 2.60
C SER A 32 -3.62 -2.16 3.30
N VAL A 33 -4.40 -1.17 2.89
CA VAL A 33 -5.59 -0.76 3.62
C VAL A 33 -6.80 -0.72 2.70
N ASN A 34 -7.99 -0.72 3.31
CA ASN A 34 -9.24 -0.83 2.56
C ASN A 34 -9.99 0.48 2.39
N GLY A 35 -9.45 1.58 2.86
CA GLY A 35 -10.15 2.86 2.75
C GLY A 35 -9.25 4.05 2.96
N ALA A 36 -9.76 5.22 2.57
CA ALA A 36 -9.00 6.46 2.60
C ALA A 36 -8.73 6.96 4.02
N ASP A 37 -9.65 6.73 4.96
CA ASP A 37 -9.49 7.15 6.35
C ASP A 37 -8.30 6.44 7.00
N VAL A 38 -8.19 5.13 6.79
CA VAL A 38 -7.06 4.35 7.29
C VAL A 38 -5.78 4.77 6.58
N ALA A 39 -5.86 5.04 5.27
CA ALA A 39 -4.71 5.48 4.48
C ALA A 39 -4.15 6.79 5.03
N LEU A 40 -5.01 7.74 5.38
CA LEU A 40 -4.56 9.00 5.95
C LEU A 40 -3.83 8.80 7.28
N ALA A 41 -4.33 7.89 8.11
CA ALA A 41 -3.69 7.60 9.38
C ALA A 41 -2.28 7.05 9.18
N VAL A 42 -2.10 6.19 8.17
CA VAL A 42 -0.78 5.64 7.83
C VAL A 42 0.14 6.76 7.34
N CYS A 43 -0.34 7.62 6.46
CA CYS A 43 0.45 8.71 5.89
C CYS A 43 0.93 9.70 6.96
N ARG A 44 0.18 9.84 8.05
CA ARG A 44 0.59 10.72 9.16
C ARG A 44 1.71 10.14 10.00
N ARG A 45 1.85 8.82 10.02
CA ARG A 45 2.86 8.14 10.83
C ARG A 45 4.09 7.73 10.04
N GLU A 46 3.91 7.47 8.74
CA GLU A 46 4.97 6.93 7.89
C GLU A 46 5.19 7.85 6.71
N LYS A 47 6.45 7.96 6.29
CA LYS A 47 6.77 8.68 5.07
C LYS A 47 6.52 7.75 3.88
N ILE A 48 5.42 7.98 3.20
CA ILE A 48 5.03 7.17 2.05
C ILE A 48 5.53 7.84 0.77
N ASP A 49 6.21 7.07 -0.07
CA ASP A 49 6.73 7.56 -1.34
C ASP A 49 5.74 7.39 -2.48
N LEU A 50 4.91 6.35 -2.43
CA LEU A 50 3.98 6.03 -3.51
C LEU A 50 2.70 5.40 -2.94
N ILE A 51 1.56 5.84 -3.46
CA ILE A 51 0.26 5.28 -3.10
C ILE A 51 -0.33 4.64 -4.34
N LEU A 52 -0.69 3.37 -4.24
CA LEU A 52 -1.43 2.64 -5.28
C LEU A 52 -2.90 2.55 -4.87
N MET A 53 -3.78 3.02 -5.75
CA MET A 53 -5.23 3.03 -5.49
C MET A 53 -5.98 2.34 -6.60
#